data_fadc7fca2b637efce9fd56d116e0eb0a
#
_entry.id   fadc7fca2b637efce9fd56d116e0eb0a
#
_cell.length_a   1.000
_cell.length_b   1.000
_cell.length_c   1.000
_cell.angle_alpha   90.00
_cell.angle_beta   90.00
_cell.angle_gamma   90.00
#
_symmetry.space_group_name_H-M   'P 1'
#
loop_
_entity.id
_entity.type
_entity.pdbx_description
1 polymer ?
#
loop_
_entity_poly.entity_id
_entity_poly.type
_entity_poly.pdbx_seq_one_letter_code
_entity_poly.pdbx_strand_id
1 'polypeptide(L)'
;MKRATVLALLSATLAKCLVQTGLDVLIASNYSQLAGRKVLVFSNPTGVTPLLHLGVDVMFESGKVNLVGVMGPEHGFRGTVQNGGGESTFVDSKTGLTVYDAYNVNSSVLMEYIRDSGADTVLFDLQDVGVRFYTYIWALYDSMVAAAATDAAFMVVDRPNPITGLDAFGPVLNESFITSYVGRRPIAQVHGMTVGELASMYVGEGWIRDASNGSSLTLTIIKMEGWERSMRFEDTQLPWVLPSPNMPTVDTAMLYGGACMFEGTSLSEGRGTTRPFELLGAPWANESWVQEMRKLDVPKTRYRFQCFTPTTSKFQGTTVCGLQTYMDLRQAGDDDEGFDAPFVGVNLLYTARRLFAAGSTSGEAPTSDSFHWLYSGTSTTYGIDVLTGSPLVREGLESGMTPEQIRESWTPRLQKFREIRKKYLLYH
;
A
#
# COMPACT_ATOMS: atom_id res chain seq x y z
N MET A 1 -46.25 41.84 20.05
CA MET A 1 -45.62 40.72 20.72
C MET A 1 -45.91 39.44 19.94
N LYS A 2 -45.03 39.02 19.08
CA LYS A 2 -44.95 37.68 18.40
C LYS A 2 -43.86 37.74 17.33
N ARG A 3 -42.60 37.74 17.72
CA ARG A 3 -41.43 37.51 16.86
C ARG A 3 -40.25 37.12 17.74
N ALA A 4 -40.20 35.90 18.22
CA ALA A 4 -39.03 35.33 18.86
C ALA A 4 -39.19 33.84 19.08
N THR A 5 -39.45 33.03 18.06
CA THR A 5 -39.45 31.56 18.23
C THR A 5 -39.22 30.82 16.92
N VAL A 6 -38.32 31.27 16.03
CA VAL A 6 -37.97 30.56 14.77
C VAL A 6 -36.45 30.53 14.51
N LEU A 7 -35.62 30.78 15.48
CA LEU A 7 -34.16 30.81 15.24
C LEU A 7 -33.35 29.82 16.10
N ALA A 8 -33.91 28.68 16.42
CA ALA A 8 -33.20 27.68 17.26
C ALA A 8 -33.24 26.25 16.67
N LEU A 9 -33.38 26.08 15.36
CA LEU A 9 -33.52 24.75 14.73
C LEU A 9 -32.68 24.55 13.47
N LEU A 10 -31.53 25.21 13.33
CA LEU A 10 -30.68 25.04 12.14
C LEU A 10 -29.19 25.22 12.48
N SER A 11 -28.69 24.50 13.48
CA SER A 11 -27.24 24.37 13.69
C SER A 11 -26.84 23.06 14.35
N ALA A 12 -27.52 21.96 14.03
CA ALA A 12 -26.96 20.63 14.12
C ALA A 12 -26.39 20.26 12.74
N THR A 13 -25.53 21.10 12.19
CA THR A 13 -24.49 20.60 11.28
C THR A 13 -23.67 19.66 12.13
N LEU A 14 -23.83 18.34 11.90
CA LEU A 14 -22.91 17.32 12.36
C LEU A 14 -21.50 17.84 12.06
N ALA A 15 -20.81 18.33 13.08
CA ALA A 15 -19.37 18.44 13.02
C ALA A 15 -18.90 17.01 12.78
N LYS A 16 -18.58 16.67 11.51
CA LYS A 16 -17.93 15.41 11.19
C LYS A 16 -16.69 15.39 12.08
N CYS A 17 -16.68 14.48 13.06
CA CYS A 17 -15.55 14.37 13.97
C CYS A 17 -14.35 13.98 13.11
N LEU A 18 -13.25 14.72 13.22
CA LEU A 18 -11.98 14.35 12.59
C LEU A 18 -11.64 12.93 13.02
N VAL A 19 -11.27 12.08 12.08
CA VAL A 19 -10.78 10.73 12.42
C VAL A 19 -9.54 10.88 13.29
N GLN A 20 -9.55 10.24 14.46
CA GLN A 20 -8.37 10.13 15.31
C GLN A 20 -7.61 8.84 14.95
N THR A 21 -6.37 8.98 14.53
CA THR A 21 -5.50 7.82 14.30
C THR A 21 -5.18 7.11 15.62
N GLY A 22 -4.68 5.87 15.55
CA GLY A 22 -4.19 5.20 16.75
C GLY A 22 -3.11 6.01 17.51
N LEU A 23 -2.31 6.81 16.78
CA LEU A 23 -1.35 7.72 17.38
C LEU A 23 -2.04 8.82 18.21
N ASP A 24 -3.12 9.41 17.69
CA ASP A 24 -3.86 10.45 18.41
C ASP A 24 -4.51 9.90 19.68
N VAL A 25 -5.09 8.70 19.59
CA VAL A 25 -5.65 7.98 20.74
C VAL A 25 -4.58 7.65 21.78
N LEU A 26 -3.38 7.23 21.36
CA LEU A 26 -2.24 6.99 22.24
C LEU A 26 -1.81 8.27 22.97
N ILE A 27 -1.70 9.38 22.25
CA ILE A 27 -1.39 10.70 22.81
C ILE A 27 -2.48 11.15 23.81
N ALA A 28 -3.74 11.05 23.42
CA ALA A 28 -4.89 11.43 24.26
C ALA A 28 -4.96 10.61 25.56
N SER A 29 -4.55 9.35 25.53
CA SER A 29 -4.44 8.48 26.72
C SER A 29 -3.22 8.79 27.60
N ASN A 30 -2.46 9.85 27.26
CA ASN A 30 -1.21 10.20 27.92
C ASN A 30 -0.17 9.05 27.89
N TYR A 31 -0.15 8.29 26.79
CA TYR A 31 0.73 7.14 26.55
C TYR A 31 0.62 6.01 27.59
N SER A 32 -0.54 5.88 28.21
CA SER A 32 -0.76 4.92 29.31
C SER A 32 -0.40 3.47 28.94
N GLN A 33 -0.60 3.08 27.68
CA GLN A 33 -0.27 1.76 27.17
C GLN A 33 1.25 1.50 27.05
N LEU A 34 2.06 2.56 27.04
CA LEU A 34 3.53 2.50 26.96
C LEU A 34 4.21 2.73 28.31
N ALA A 35 3.44 2.90 29.39
CA ALA A 35 3.99 3.18 30.70
C ALA A 35 4.94 2.06 31.19
N GLY A 36 6.18 2.43 31.53
CA GLY A 36 7.22 1.50 32.03
C GLY A 36 7.87 0.63 30.96
N ARG A 37 7.50 0.77 29.67
CA ARG A 37 8.05 0.00 28.55
C ARG A 37 9.26 0.67 27.93
N LYS A 38 10.18 -0.13 27.38
CA LYS A 38 11.30 0.31 26.55
C LYS A 38 10.88 0.16 25.08
N VAL A 39 10.61 1.27 24.41
CA VAL A 39 9.91 1.30 23.11
C VAL A 39 10.88 1.53 21.96
N LEU A 40 10.93 0.57 21.02
CA LEU A 40 11.55 0.71 19.71
C LEU A 40 10.45 1.02 18.70
N VAL A 41 10.51 2.20 18.04
CA VAL A 41 9.44 2.64 17.14
C VAL A 41 9.79 2.29 15.70
N PHE A 42 8.88 1.61 14.98
CA PHE A 42 8.97 1.43 13.54
C PHE A 42 8.14 2.53 12.87
N SER A 43 8.80 3.52 12.27
CA SER A 43 8.12 4.71 11.74
C SER A 43 8.89 5.38 10.61
N ASN A 44 8.19 6.25 9.87
CA ASN A 44 8.72 7.11 8.82
C ASN A 44 7.94 8.44 8.77
N PRO A 45 8.13 9.33 7.76
CA PRO A 45 7.42 10.61 7.70
C PRO A 45 5.90 10.53 7.73
N THR A 46 5.29 9.37 7.47
CA THR A 46 3.83 9.21 7.53
C THR A 46 3.29 9.03 8.94
N GLY A 47 4.15 8.71 9.91
CA GLY A 47 3.82 8.55 11.33
C GLY A 47 3.57 9.88 12.01
N VAL A 48 2.59 10.67 11.52
CA VAL A 48 2.31 12.03 12.00
C VAL A 48 0.94 12.15 12.66
N THR A 49 0.82 13.18 13.51
CA THR A 49 -0.45 13.69 14.00
C THR A 49 -1.19 14.46 12.89
N PRO A 50 -2.49 14.78 13.03
CA PRO A 50 -3.22 15.67 12.08
C PRO A 50 -2.59 17.05 11.91
N LEU A 51 -1.78 17.50 12.87
CA LEU A 51 -1.02 18.75 12.81
C LEU A 51 0.36 18.61 12.16
N LEU A 52 0.63 17.46 11.53
CA LEU A 52 1.89 17.14 10.84
C LEU A 52 3.13 17.08 11.76
N HIS A 53 2.94 16.83 13.04
CA HIS A 53 4.05 16.56 13.95
C HIS A 53 4.36 15.07 13.92
N LEU A 54 5.63 14.72 13.68
CA LEU A 54 6.07 13.32 13.66
C LEU A 54 5.89 12.68 15.05
N GLY A 55 5.23 11.52 15.11
CA GLY A 55 4.87 10.86 16.36
C GLY A 55 6.08 10.54 17.26
N VAL A 56 7.21 10.13 16.67
CA VAL A 56 8.47 9.90 17.42
C VAL A 56 8.92 11.18 18.10
N ASP A 57 8.89 12.32 17.41
CA ASP A 57 9.28 13.61 17.97
C ASP A 57 8.35 14.02 19.11
N VAL A 58 7.03 13.87 18.92
CA VAL A 58 6.02 14.19 19.96
C VAL A 58 6.21 13.30 21.20
N MET A 59 6.45 12.00 21.02
CA MET A 59 6.73 11.09 22.13
C MET A 59 8.03 11.46 22.86
N PHE A 60 9.09 11.78 22.12
CA PHE A 60 10.37 12.19 22.66
C PHE A 60 10.25 13.50 23.48
N GLU A 61 9.65 14.54 22.90
CA GLU A 61 9.45 15.83 23.53
C GLU A 61 8.55 15.77 24.76
N SER A 62 7.62 14.81 24.81
CA SER A 62 6.75 14.60 25.98
C SER A 62 7.50 14.16 27.22
N GLY A 63 8.65 13.47 27.07
CA GLY A 63 9.40 12.85 28.15
C GLY A 63 8.68 11.72 28.89
N LYS A 64 7.52 11.24 28.36
CA LYS A 64 6.66 10.23 29.01
C LYS A 64 6.88 8.82 28.50
N VAL A 65 7.49 8.67 27.34
CA VAL A 65 7.79 7.38 26.70
C VAL A 65 9.27 7.13 26.73
N ASN A 66 9.69 5.97 27.22
CA ASN A 66 11.10 5.56 27.20
C ASN A 66 11.43 5.00 25.82
N LEU A 67 11.75 5.90 24.88
CA LEU A 67 12.19 5.55 23.54
C LEU A 67 13.64 5.07 23.57
N VAL A 68 13.92 3.89 23.00
CA VAL A 68 15.26 3.28 22.96
C VAL A 68 15.86 3.22 21.56
N GLY A 69 15.09 3.55 20.51
CA GLY A 69 15.54 3.62 19.13
C GLY A 69 14.38 3.72 18.16
N VAL A 70 14.72 3.80 16.88
CA VAL A 70 13.76 3.85 15.75
C VAL A 70 14.22 2.87 14.69
N MET A 71 13.28 2.20 14.01
CA MET A 71 13.49 1.45 12.77
C MET A 71 12.88 2.22 11.61
N GLY A 72 13.67 2.53 10.58
CA GLY A 72 13.22 3.19 9.35
C GLY A 72 12.96 2.17 8.23
N PRO A 73 11.77 2.18 7.58
CA PRO A 73 11.49 1.33 6.43
C PRO A 73 12.16 1.85 5.15
N GLU A 74 11.74 1.32 4.00
CA GLU A 74 12.03 1.90 2.68
C GLU A 74 11.78 3.42 2.70
N HIS A 75 12.64 4.18 2.05
CA HIS A 75 12.71 5.65 2.03
C HIS A 75 13.29 6.30 3.30
N GLY A 76 13.56 5.53 4.36
CA GLY A 76 14.20 6.01 5.58
C GLY A 76 13.26 6.68 6.59
N PHE A 77 13.73 6.83 7.81
CA PHE A 77 12.96 7.38 8.91
C PHE A 77 12.53 8.84 8.70
N ARG A 78 13.41 9.68 8.13
CA ARG A 78 13.13 11.10 7.84
C ARG A 78 12.75 11.34 6.36
N GLY A 79 12.59 10.28 5.54
CA GLY A 79 12.18 10.39 4.14
C GLY A 79 13.28 10.89 3.19
N THR A 80 14.53 10.65 3.52
CA THR A 80 15.69 11.18 2.77
C THR A 80 16.08 10.34 1.56
N VAL A 81 15.52 9.13 1.41
CA VAL A 81 15.95 8.15 0.42
C VAL A 81 14.93 7.96 -0.68
N GLN A 82 15.40 7.96 -1.93
CA GLN A 82 14.60 7.70 -3.12
C GLN A 82 14.21 6.22 -3.23
N ASN A 83 13.42 5.88 -4.24
CA ASN A 83 12.90 4.54 -4.50
C ASN A 83 14.01 3.47 -4.54
N GLY A 84 13.77 2.34 -3.87
CA GLY A 84 14.68 1.20 -3.85
C GLY A 84 15.92 1.38 -2.96
N GLY A 85 15.90 2.36 -2.04
CA GLY A 85 16.98 2.62 -1.11
C GLY A 85 16.56 2.56 0.35
N GLY A 86 17.50 2.14 1.23
CA GLY A 86 17.51 2.32 2.67
C GLY A 86 18.55 3.35 3.08
N GLU A 87 18.54 3.70 4.33
CA GLU A 87 19.57 4.55 4.95
C GLU A 87 20.47 3.69 5.84
N SER A 88 21.75 4.00 5.93
CA SER A 88 22.60 3.31 6.92
C SER A 88 22.16 3.64 8.33
N THR A 89 22.38 2.73 9.30
CA THR A 89 22.14 3.02 10.72
C THR A 89 22.89 4.28 11.15
N PHE A 90 22.19 5.22 11.80
CA PHE A 90 22.71 6.52 12.23
C PHE A 90 22.09 6.97 13.56
N VAL A 91 22.60 8.06 14.12
CA VAL A 91 21.99 8.72 15.28
C VAL A 91 21.20 9.93 14.79
N ASP A 92 19.90 9.95 15.07
CA ASP A 92 19.03 11.06 14.69
C ASP A 92 19.42 12.35 15.44
N SER A 93 19.69 13.40 14.68
CA SER A 93 20.21 14.65 15.27
C SER A 93 19.19 15.39 16.14
N LYS A 94 17.88 15.15 15.97
CA LYS A 94 16.84 15.80 16.77
C LYS A 94 16.61 15.11 18.10
N THR A 95 16.58 13.78 18.10
CA THR A 95 16.21 13.00 19.29
C THR A 95 17.40 12.34 19.99
N GLY A 96 18.54 12.21 19.31
CA GLY A 96 19.68 11.44 19.79
C GLY A 96 19.47 9.92 19.76
N LEU A 97 18.35 9.45 19.25
CA LEU A 97 18.04 8.02 19.14
C LEU A 97 18.82 7.37 18.01
N THR A 98 19.20 6.11 18.19
CA THR A 98 19.71 5.28 17.09
C THR A 98 18.57 4.95 16.14
N VAL A 99 18.77 5.23 14.84
CA VAL A 99 17.88 4.82 13.76
C VAL A 99 18.50 3.64 13.04
N TYR A 100 17.84 2.51 13.06
CA TYR A 100 18.23 1.28 12.38
C TYR A 100 17.61 1.23 10.98
N ASP A 101 18.42 0.87 9.97
CA ASP A 101 17.88 0.62 8.61
C ASP A 101 17.12 -0.71 8.56
N ALA A 102 15.83 -0.63 8.49
CA ALA A 102 14.94 -1.80 8.41
C ALA A 102 14.41 -2.06 6.98
N TYR A 103 15.02 -1.45 5.95
CA TYR A 103 14.64 -1.71 4.57
C TYR A 103 15.25 -3.02 4.06
N ASN A 104 14.40 -3.87 3.48
CA ASN A 104 14.77 -5.14 2.82
C ASN A 104 15.68 -6.06 3.68
N VAL A 105 15.50 -5.99 5.00
CA VAL A 105 16.15 -6.90 5.94
C VAL A 105 15.19 -8.02 6.34
N ASN A 106 15.75 -9.16 6.75
CA ASN A 106 14.96 -10.27 7.25
C ASN A 106 14.69 -10.14 8.76
N SER A 107 13.81 -11.00 9.29
CA SER A 107 13.47 -11.01 10.71
C SER A 107 14.67 -11.24 11.65
N SER A 108 15.73 -11.94 11.21
CA SER A 108 16.93 -12.16 12.03
C SER A 108 17.67 -10.84 12.33
N VAL A 109 17.80 -9.96 11.34
CA VAL A 109 18.39 -8.63 11.51
C VAL A 109 17.51 -7.75 12.42
N LEU A 110 16.18 -7.81 12.23
CA LEU A 110 15.25 -7.08 13.12
C LEU A 110 15.31 -7.58 14.57
N MET A 111 15.55 -8.89 14.79
CA MET A 111 15.80 -9.45 16.14
C MET A 111 17.07 -8.86 16.77
N GLU A 112 18.14 -8.65 15.99
CA GLU A 112 19.35 -7.98 16.47
C GLU A 112 19.03 -6.54 16.88
N TYR A 113 18.31 -5.77 16.10
CA TYR A 113 17.92 -4.39 16.47
C TYR A 113 17.08 -4.31 17.75
N ILE A 114 16.13 -5.26 17.94
CA ILE A 114 15.36 -5.34 19.19
C ILE A 114 16.26 -5.62 20.38
N ARG A 115 17.22 -6.55 20.26
CA ARG A 115 18.16 -6.89 21.34
C ARG A 115 19.15 -5.76 21.63
N ASP A 116 19.74 -5.17 20.59
CA ASP A 116 20.74 -4.11 20.71
C ASP A 116 20.17 -2.83 21.34
N SER A 117 18.92 -2.50 20.98
CA SER A 117 18.20 -1.38 21.61
C SER A 117 17.76 -1.67 23.05
N GLY A 118 17.71 -2.94 23.44
CA GLY A 118 17.17 -3.39 24.72
C GLY A 118 15.65 -3.18 24.84
N ALA A 119 14.94 -3.09 23.72
CA ALA A 119 13.49 -2.90 23.68
C ALA A 119 12.76 -4.12 24.22
N ASP A 120 11.69 -3.89 24.96
CA ASP A 120 10.69 -4.88 25.36
C ASP A 120 9.37 -4.73 24.58
N THR A 121 9.27 -3.66 23.80
CA THR A 121 8.07 -3.34 23.02
C THR A 121 8.46 -2.70 21.68
N VAL A 122 7.91 -3.22 20.59
CA VAL A 122 7.96 -2.60 19.25
C VAL A 122 6.64 -1.87 19.01
N LEU A 123 6.70 -0.58 18.68
CA LEU A 123 5.56 0.25 18.30
C LEU A 123 5.60 0.52 16.81
N PHE A 124 4.59 0.09 16.06
CA PHE A 124 4.51 0.26 14.62
C PHE A 124 3.55 1.40 14.25
N ASP A 125 4.05 2.41 13.54
CA ASP A 125 3.34 3.61 13.12
C ASP A 125 3.71 4.01 11.69
N LEU A 126 3.04 3.40 10.70
CA LEU A 126 3.22 3.68 9.27
C LEU A 126 1.87 3.76 8.57
N GLN A 127 1.72 4.71 7.64
CA GLN A 127 0.60 4.76 6.70
C GLN A 127 0.88 3.86 5.51
N ASP A 128 0.15 2.74 5.41
CA ASP A 128 0.15 1.86 4.24
C ASP A 128 -0.77 2.40 3.13
N VAL A 129 -0.67 1.82 1.93
CA VAL A 129 -1.49 2.21 0.76
C VAL A 129 -2.59 1.20 0.40
N GLY A 130 -2.77 0.13 1.17
CA GLY A 130 -3.86 -0.83 0.97
C GLY A 130 -3.59 -1.92 -0.08
N VAL A 131 -2.35 -2.05 -0.56
CA VAL A 131 -1.99 -2.93 -1.68
C VAL A 131 -0.88 -3.90 -1.27
N ARG A 132 -1.06 -5.20 -1.58
CA ARG A 132 -0.17 -6.30 -1.13
C ARG A 132 1.30 -6.11 -1.50
N PHE A 133 1.61 -5.60 -2.66
CA PHE A 133 3.00 -5.42 -3.09
C PHE A 133 3.63 -4.11 -2.59
N TYR A 134 2.92 -3.31 -1.76
CA TYR A 134 3.53 -2.21 -1.01
C TYR A 134 4.23 -2.76 0.23
N THR A 135 5.50 -2.40 0.44
CA THR A 135 6.42 -3.14 1.31
C THR A 135 6.13 -3.01 2.81
N TYR A 136 5.36 -2.01 3.24
CA TYR A 136 5.16 -1.72 4.67
C TYR A 136 4.42 -2.81 5.42
N ILE A 137 3.45 -3.47 4.80
CA ILE A 137 2.75 -4.59 5.44
C ILE A 137 3.66 -5.82 5.63
N TRP A 138 4.73 -5.94 4.85
CA TRP A 138 5.72 -7.01 4.99
C TRP A 138 6.80 -6.63 6.01
N ALA A 139 7.16 -5.35 6.10
CA ALA A 139 7.95 -4.83 7.22
C ALA A 139 7.21 -5.02 8.56
N LEU A 140 5.88 -4.83 8.60
CA LEU A 140 5.03 -5.19 9.73
C LEU A 140 5.18 -6.69 10.05
N TYR A 141 4.98 -7.57 9.07
CA TYR A 141 5.05 -9.01 9.23
C TYR A 141 6.41 -9.46 9.79
N ASP A 142 7.50 -9.05 9.15
CA ASP A 142 8.87 -9.45 9.53
C ASP A 142 9.24 -8.90 10.93
N SER A 143 8.80 -7.69 11.30
CA SER A 143 9.02 -7.12 12.64
C SER A 143 8.17 -7.80 13.72
N MET A 144 6.95 -8.26 13.39
CA MET A 144 6.14 -9.08 14.31
C MET A 144 6.78 -10.45 14.56
N VAL A 145 7.35 -11.09 13.53
CA VAL A 145 8.11 -12.35 13.68
C VAL A 145 9.34 -12.13 14.59
N ALA A 146 10.07 -11.04 14.38
CA ALA A 146 11.24 -10.69 15.19
C ALA A 146 10.86 -10.42 16.67
N ALA A 147 9.77 -9.69 16.90
CA ALA A 147 9.26 -9.41 18.25
C ALA A 147 8.85 -10.70 18.97
N ALA A 148 8.10 -11.59 18.29
CA ALA A 148 7.74 -12.89 18.85
C ALA A 148 8.96 -13.75 19.24
N ALA A 149 9.99 -13.75 18.40
CA ALA A 149 11.21 -14.52 18.64
C ALA A 149 12.14 -13.93 19.71
N THR A 150 11.89 -12.69 20.16
CA THR A 150 12.66 -11.98 21.21
C THR A 150 11.85 -11.70 22.47
N ASP A 151 10.64 -12.27 22.59
CA ASP A 151 9.69 -12.02 23.68
C ASP A 151 9.31 -10.53 23.86
N ALA A 152 9.50 -9.71 22.84
CA ALA A 152 9.04 -8.34 22.84
C ALA A 152 7.54 -8.25 22.54
N ALA A 153 6.83 -7.36 23.22
CA ALA A 153 5.45 -7.03 22.87
C ALA A 153 5.41 -6.24 21.54
N PHE A 154 4.32 -6.35 20.82
CA PHE A 154 4.10 -5.62 19.58
C PHE A 154 2.84 -4.76 19.66
N MET A 155 2.97 -3.49 19.34
CA MET A 155 1.84 -2.56 19.31
C MET A 155 1.72 -1.89 17.95
N VAL A 156 0.50 -1.79 17.44
CA VAL A 156 0.19 -1.06 16.21
C VAL A 156 -0.67 0.15 16.56
N VAL A 157 -0.23 1.34 16.19
CA VAL A 157 -1.08 2.52 16.16
C VAL A 157 -1.74 2.57 14.79
N ASP A 158 -3.02 2.20 14.75
CA ASP A 158 -3.70 1.94 13.49
C ASP A 158 -4.02 3.21 12.71
N ARG A 159 -4.03 3.11 11.38
CA ARG A 159 -4.30 4.19 10.42
C ARG A 159 -5.30 3.75 9.36
N PRO A 160 -6.03 4.69 8.72
CA PRO A 160 -6.99 4.36 7.68
C PRO A 160 -6.34 3.57 6.53
N ASN A 161 -7.08 2.61 5.97
CA ASN A 161 -6.76 2.15 4.62
C ASN A 161 -7.18 3.27 3.64
N PRO A 162 -6.26 3.87 2.86
CA PRO A 162 -6.56 5.08 2.11
C PRO A 162 -7.34 4.84 0.82
N ILE A 163 -7.39 3.59 0.34
CA ILE A 163 -7.98 3.28 -0.97
C ILE A 163 -9.34 2.61 -0.87
N THR A 164 -9.56 1.77 0.12
CA THR A 164 -10.87 1.19 0.46
C THR A 164 -10.81 0.38 1.76
N GLY A 165 -11.84 0.50 2.58
CA GLY A 165 -12.12 -0.42 3.69
C GLY A 165 -13.22 -1.43 3.37
N LEU A 166 -13.97 -1.22 2.27
CA LEU A 166 -15.19 -1.95 1.95
C LEU A 166 -14.92 -3.40 1.56
N ASP A 167 -14.08 -3.62 0.55
CA ASP A 167 -13.84 -4.97 0.03
C ASP A 167 -12.37 -5.20 -0.37
N ALA A 168 -12.08 -6.44 -0.75
CA ALA A 168 -10.80 -6.86 -1.30
C ALA A 168 -10.94 -7.18 -2.78
N PHE A 169 -9.89 -6.87 -3.59
CA PHE A 169 -9.90 -7.05 -5.02
C PHE A 169 -8.62 -7.71 -5.54
N GLY A 170 -8.75 -8.33 -6.71
CA GLY A 170 -7.63 -8.90 -7.46
C GLY A 170 -7.19 -10.29 -6.96
N PRO A 171 -6.14 -10.83 -7.59
CA PRO A 171 -5.65 -12.16 -7.27
C PRO A 171 -5.05 -12.24 -5.87
N VAL A 172 -5.31 -13.36 -5.19
CA VAL A 172 -4.66 -13.73 -3.93
C VAL A 172 -3.32 -14.40 -4.24
N LEU A 173 -2.26 -13.99 -3.53
CA LEU A 173 -0.93 -14.58 -3.67
C LEU A 173 -0.99 -16.10 -3.56
N ASN A 174 -0.40 -16.79 -4.55
CA ASN A 174 -0.19 -18.22 -4.48
C ASN A 174 1.02 -18.53 -3.57
N GLU A 175 0.90 -19.53 -2.73
CA GLU A 175 1.95 -19.91 -1.77
C GLU A 175 3.28 -20.25 -2.44
N SER A 176 3.26 -20.75 -3.69
CA SER A 176 4.48 -21.00 -4.48
C SER A 176 5.23 -19.72 -4.88
N PHE A 177 4.61 -18.53 -4.73
CA PHE A 177 5.20 -17.21 -4.98
C PHE A 177 5.56 -16.45 -3.69
N ILE A 178 5.53 -17.11 -2.53
CA ILE A 178 5.98 -16.56 -1.24
C ILE A 178 7.51 -16.53 -1.20
N THR A 179 8.14 -15.69 -2.00
CA THR A 179 9.61 -15.62 -2.08
C THR A 179 10.15 -14.21 -2.11
N SER A 180 9.27 -13.21 -2.24
CA SER A 180 9.68 -11.83 -2.47
C SER A 180 9.28 -10.91 -1.31
N TYR A 181 9.95 -9.75 -1.26
CA TYR A 181 9.62 -8.66 -0.35
C TYR A 181 8.25 -8.00 -0.65
N VAL A 182 7.54 -8.43 -1.69
CA VAL A 182 6.20 -7.97 -2.08
C VAL A 182 5.10 -9.03 -1.85
N GLY A 183 5.42 -10.13 -1.16
CA GLY A 183 4.45 -11.19 -0.88
C GLY A 183 4.96 -12.26 0.09
N ARG A 184 4.59 -12.19 1.36
CA ARG A 184 4.96 -13.15 2.41
C ARG A 184 3.85 -14.15 2.74
N ARG A 185 2.59 -13.78 2.52
CA ARG A 185 1.41 -14.56 2.90
C ARG A 185 0.28 -14.41 1.88
N PRO A 186 -0.66 -15.36 1.78
CA PRO A 186 -1.71 -15.39 0.77
C PRO A 186 -2.82 -14.37 1.08
N ILE A 187 -2.56 -13.09 0.81
CA ILE A 187 -3.54 -12.02 0.86
C ILE A 187 -3.86 -11.50 -0.54
N ALA A 188 -5.03 -10.85 -0.71
CA ALA A 188 -5.45 -10.27 -1.97
C ALA A 188 -4.57 -9.10 -2.40
N GLN A 189 -4.52 -8.80 -3.69
CA GLN A 189 -3.74 -7.70 -4.26
C GLN A 189 -4.13 -6.35 -3.66
N VAL A 190 -5.43 -6.05 -3.58
CA VAL A 190 -6.01 -4.98 -2.77
C VAL A 190 -6.72 -5.65 -1.60
N HIS A 191 -6.23 -5.45 -0.38
CA HIS A 191 -6.67 -6.29 0.76
C HIS A 191 -7.85 -5.70 1.54
N GLY A 192 -8.14 -4.41 1.41
CA GLY A 192 -9.26 -3.75 2.09
C GLY A 192 -9.21 -3.80 3.62
N MET A 193 -8.04 -3.85 4.20
CA MET A 193 -7.81 -3.95 5.65
C MET A 193 -6.91 -2.81 6.11
N THR A 194 -7.05 -2.41 7.38
CA THR A 194 -6.06 -1.55 8.05
C THR A 194 -4.82 -2.36 8.44
N VAL A 195 -3.74 -1.66 8.79
CA VAL A 195 -2.50 -2.29 9.27
C VAL A 195 -2.74 -3.07 10.57
N GLY A 196 -3.59 -2.54 11.48
CA GLY A 196 -3.98 -3.23 12.71
C GLY A 196 -4.81 -4.50 12.45
N GLU A 197 -5.69 -4.48 11.45
CA GLU A 197 -6.44 -5.65 11.03
C GLU A 197 -5.55 -6.72 10.39
N LEU A 198 -4.58 -6.32 9.55
CA LEU A 198 -3.58 -7.23 8.99
C LEU A 198 -2.72 -7.86 10.10
N ALA A 199 -2.25 -7.09 11.07
CA ALA A 199 -1.51 -7.60 12.22
C ALA A 199 -2.32 -8.64 13.00
N SER A 200 -3.61 -8.35 13.24
CA SER A 200 -4.53 -9.28 13.91
C SER A 200 -4.72 -10.57 13.10
N MET A 201 -4.82 -10.47 11.76
CA MET A 201 -4.93 -11.63 10.86
C MET A 201 -3.64 -12.46 10.87
N TYR A 202 -2.45 -11.84 10.84
CA TYR A 202 -1.18 -12.55 10.86
C TYR A 202 -1.00 -13.41 12.12
N VAL A 203 -1.46 -12.90 13.27
CA VAL A 203 -1.46 -13.67 14.53
C VAL A 203 -2.56 -14.73 14.51
N GLY A 204 -3.79 -14.35 14.14
CA GLY A 204 -4.97 -15.23 14.21
C GLY A 204 -4.94 -16.42 13.25
N GLU A 205 -4.34 -16.26 12.06
CA GLU A 205 -4.10 -17.35 11.11
C GLU A 205 -2.81 -18.17 11.45
N GLY A 206 -2.13 -17.86 12.56
CA GLY A 206 -0.96 -18.59 13.03
C GLY A 206 0.35 -18.26 12.29
N TRP A 207 0.33 -17.33 11.34
CA TRP A 207 1.47 -17.08 10.46
C TRP A 207 2.71 -16.53 11.19
N ILE A 208 2.50 -15.77 12.26
CA ILE A 208 3.61 -15.28 13.10
C ILE A 208 4.23 -16.43 13.88
N ARG A 209 3.39 -17.27 14.50
CA ARG A 209 3.84 -18.42 15.28
C ARG A 209 4.64 -19.41 14.44
N ASP A 210 4.15 -19.71 13.22
CA ASP A 210 4.84 -20.62 12.30
C ASP A 210 6.23 -20.07 11.89
N ALA A 211 6.32 -18.75 11.62
CA ALA A 211 7.57 -18.12 11.20
C ALA A 211 8.55 -17.88 12.35
N SER A 212 8.08 -17.83 13.61
CA SER A 212 8.90 -17.63 14.81
C SER A 212 9.21 -18.93 15.58
N ASN A 213 9.14 -20.06 14.91
CA ASN A 213 9.41 -21.38 15.50
C ASN A 213 8.55 -21.70 16.74
N GLY A 214 7.28 -21.33 16.69
CA GLY A 214 6.30 -21.64 17.73
C GLY A 214 6.14 -20.57 18.80
N SER A 215 6.88 -19.45 18.73
CA SER A 215 6.75 -18.35 19.70
C SER A 215 5.39 -17.68 19.58
N SER A 216 4.83 -17.23 20.70
CA SER A 216 3.62 -16.42 20.73
C SER A 216 3.96 -14.94 20.74
N LEU A 217 3.11 -14.12 20.14
CA LEU A 217 3.27 -12.66 20.14
C LEU A 217 2.19 -12.01 21.01
N THR A 218 2.61 -11.16 21.96
CA THR A 218 1.71 -10.24 22.64
C THR A 218 1.42 -9.05 21.72
N LEU A 219 0.23 -9.05 21.08
CA LEU A 219 -0.19 -7.99 20.15
C LEU A 219 -1.21 -7.06 20.78
N THR A 220 -1.04 -5.77 20.63
CA THR A 220 -2.01 -4.72 20.98
C THR A 220 -2.27 -3.83 19.79
N ILE A 221 -3.54 -3.61 19.43
CA ILE A 221 -3.93 -2.63 18.41
C ILE A 221 -4.53 -1.42 19.11
N ILE A 222 -3.91 -0.26 18.93
CA ILE A 222 -4.46 1.04 19.35
C ILE A 222 -5.33 1.51 18.19
N LYS A 223 -6.65 1.31 18.35
CA LYS A 223 -7.62 1.55 17.29
C LYS A 223 -7.79 3.04 17.01
N MET A 224 -8.17 3.35 15.77
CA MET A 224 -8.70 4.67 15.39
C MET A 224 -10.06 4.92 16.06
N GLU A 225 -10.39 6.19 16.20
CA GLU A 225 -11.74 6.63 16.56
C GLU A 225 -12.35 7.45 15.42
N GLY A 226 -13.63 7.21 15.14
CA GLY A 226 -14.40 7.94 14.13
C GLY A 226 -14.13 7.51 12.67
N TRP A 227 -13.32 6.49 12.42
CA TRP A 227 -13.13 5.95 11.07
C TRP A 227 -14.15 4.83 10.79
N GLU A 228 -14.77 4.92 9.62
CA GLU A 228 -15.68 3.92 9.06
C GLU A 228 -15.13 3.40 7.74
N ARG A 229 -15.41 2.14 7.40
CA ARG A 229 -14.88 1.47 6.19
C ARG A 229 -15.32 2.14 4.89
N SER A 230 -16.49 2.77 4.89
CA SER A 230 -17.05 3.50 3.75
C SER A 230 -16.39 4.86 3.49
N MET A 231 -15.59 5.37 4.45
CA MET A 231 -14.91 6.65 4.29
C MET A 231 -13.84 6.56 3.20
N ARG A 232 -13.84 7.55 2.32
CA ARG A 232 -12.67 7.87 1.49
C ARG A 232 -11.63 8.57 2.36
N PHE A 233 -10.38 8.60 1.93
CA PHE A 233 -9.33 9.24 2.71
C PHE A 233 -9.63 10.73 2.97
N GLU A 234 -10.19 11.43 1.98
CA GLU A 234 -10.58 12.84 2.11
C GLU A 234 -11.66 13.07 3.19
N ASP A 235 -12.53 12.08 3.41
CA ASP A 235 -13.56 12.14 4.44
C ASP A 235 -12.98 12.10 5.85
N THR A 236 -11.79 11.54 6.02
CA THR A 236 -11.08 11.47 7.30
C THR A 236 -10.55 12.81 7.75
N GLN A 237 -10.39 13.77 6.83
CA GLN A 237 -9.74 15.08 7.04
C GLN A 237 -8.28 14.99 7.52
N LEU A 238 -7.66 13.81 7.42
CA LEU A 238 -6.24 13.63 7.70
C LEU A 238 -5.39 14.15 6.54
N PRO A 239 -4.20 14.72 6.81
CA PRO A 239 -3.29 15.12 5.75
C PRO A 239 -2.70 13.88 5.06
N TRP A 240 -2.63 13.91 3.72
CA TRP A 240 -1.87 12.90 2.98
C TRP A 240 -0.39 13.24 3.04
N VAL A 241 0.36 12.50 3.84
CA VAL A 241 1.82 12.52 3.81
C VAL A 241 2.27 11.38 2.92
N LEU A 242 2.95 11.70 1.82
CA LEU A 242 3.35 10.69 0.83
C LEU A 242 4.25 9.62 1.46
N PRO A 243 3.85 8.34 1.41
CA PRO A 243 4.64 7.25 1.98
C PRO A 243 5.83 6.85 1.08
N SER A 244 5.86 7.35 -0.14
CA SER A 244 6.91 7.16 -1.13
C SER A 244 6.98 8.38 -2.04
N PRO A 245 8.16 8.74 -2.60
CA PRO A 245 8.27 9.76 -3.64
C PRO A 245 7.38 9.50 -4.86
N ASN A 246 7.02 8.23 -5.11
CA ASN A 246 6.13 7.82 -6.19
C ASN A 246 4.67 7.61 -5.75
N MET A 247 4.29 8.12 -4.58
CA MET A 247 2.92 8.05 -4.05
C MET A 247 2.42 9.44 -3.65
N PRO A 248 2.40 10.42 -4.59
CA PRO A 248 2.17 11.84 -4.27
C PRO A 248 0.75 12.14 -3.82
N THR A 249 -0.24 11.34 -4.23
CA THR A 249 -1.64 11.58 -3.94
C THR A 249 -2.38 10.28 -3.60
N VAL A 250 -3.55 10.41 -2.98
CA VAL A 250 -4.46 9.27 -2.75
C VAL A 250 -4.94 8.67 -4.08
N ASP A 251 -5.18 9.50 -5.11
CA ASP A 251 -5.53 9.02 -6.45
C ASP A 251 -4.46 8.07 -7.02
N THR A 252 -3.18 8.46 -6.84
CA THR A 252 -2.05 7.59 -7.21
C THR A 252 -2.11 6.26 -6.45
N ALA A 253 -2.38 6.28 -5.13
CA ALA A 253 -2.48 5.07 -4.31
C ALA A 253 -3.63 4.16 -4.77
N MET A 254 -4.78 4.73 -5.14
CA MET A 254 -5.92 3.97 -5.66
C MET A 254 -5.60 3.30 -7.00
N LEU A 255 -4.98 4.00 -7.94
CA LEU A 255 -4.59 3.44 -9.24
C LEU A 255 -3.41 2.48 -9.14
N TYR A 256 -2.54 2.65 -8.13
CA TYR A 256 -1.37 1.80 -7.90
C TYR A 256 -1.75 0.31 -7.80
N GLY A 257 -2.89 -0.02 -7.19
CA GLY A 257 -3.39 -1.39 -7.08
C GLY A 257 -3.53 -2.13 -8.41
N GLY A 258 -3.63 -1.41 -9.53
CA GLY A 258 -3.65 -1.96 -10.89
C GLY A 258 -2.42 -1.60 -11.71
N ALA A 259 -2.03 -0.32 -11.70
CA ALA A 259 -0.99 0.22 -12.56
C ALA A 259 0.43 -0.25 -12.19
N CYS A 260 0.68 -0.66 -10.93
CA CYS A 260 1.97 -1.23 -10.54
C CYS A 260 2.32 -2.52 -11.32
N MET A 261 1.34 -3.25 -11.85
CA MET A 261 1.58 -4.41 -12.70
C MET A 261 2.43 -4.08 -13.94
N PHE A 262 2.44 -2.81 -14.38
CA PHE A 262 3.26 -2.33 -15.50
C PHE A 262 4.76 -2.33 -15.20
N GLU A 263 5.19 -2.39 -13.95
CA GLU A 263 6.60 -2.62 -13.61
C GLU A 263 7.13 -3.94 -14.20
N GLY A 264 6.26 -4.94 -14.36
CA GLY A 264 6.58 -6.21 -15.01
C GLY A 264 6.53 -6.17 -16.55
N THR A 265 6.47 -5.00 -17.18
CA THR A 265 6.37 -4.82 -18.64
C THR A 265 7.39 -3.82 -19.17
N SER A 266 7.53 -3.77 -20.51
CA SER A 266 8.36 -2.78 -21.22
C SER A 266 7.75 -1.37 -21.24
N LEU A 267 6.53 -1.15 -20.76
CA LEU A 267 5.89 0.16 -20.65
C LEU A 267 6.38 0.89 -19.40
N SER A 268 6.51 2.22 -19.47
CA SER A 268 6.68 3.06 -18.30
C SER A 268 5.39 3.12 -17.50
N GLU A 269 5.50 2.96 -16.20
CA GLU A 269 4.45 3.20 -15.20
C GLU A 269 4.44 4.64 -14.68
N GLY A 270 5.11 5.55 -15.37
CA GLY A 270 5.13 6.98 -15.04
C GLY A 270 6.05 7.38 -13.88
N ARG A 271 6.88 6.47 -13.36
CA ARG A 271 7.93 6.84 -12.39
C ARG A 271 8.86 7.90 -13.00
N GLY A 272 9.31 8.85 -12.19
CA GLY A 272 10.07 10.00 -12.66
C GLY A 272 9.21 11.11 -13.28
N THR A 273 7.89 11.04 -13.14
CA THR A 273 6.94 12.12 -13.44
C THR A 273 6.27 12.61 -12.16
N THR A 274 5.45 13.64 -12.24
CA THR A 274 4.64 14.12 -11.11
C THR A 274 3.37 13.27 -10.87
N ARG A 275 3.09 12.30 -11.75
CA ARG A 275 1.89 11.44 -11.73
C ARG A 275 2.26 9.97 -12.01
N PRO A 276 3.12 9.36 -11.17
CA PRO A 276 3.45 7.94 -11.31
C PRO A 276 2.19 7.09 -11.15
N PHE A 277 2.13 5.96 -11.87
CA PHE A 277 1.00 5.03 -11.91
C PHE A 277 -0.32 5.58 -12.48
N GLU A 278 -0.42 6.89 -12.68
CA GLU A 278 -1.51 7.51 -13.42
C GLU A 278 -1.15 7.64 -14.91
N LEU A 279 0.14 7.85 -15.22
CA LEU A 279 0.69 7.96 -16.57
C LEU A 279 1.34 6.64 -16.98
N LEU A 280 0.88 6.07 -18.10
CA LEU A 280 1.43 4.86 -18.69
C LEU A 280 1.80 5.13 -20.15
N GLY A 281 2.98 4.66 -20.58
CA GLY A 281 3.39 4.94 -21.96
C GLY A 281 4.71 4.32 -22.38
N ALA A 282 5.00 4.45 -23.69
CA ALA A 282 6.24 4.04 -24.32
C ALA A 282 6.49 4.89 -25.58
N PRO A 283 7.72 4.89 -26.17
CA PRO A 283 7.98 5.62 -27.41
C PRO A 283 7.11 5.18 -28.59
N TRP A 284 6.69 3.91 -28.58
CA TRP A 284 5.89 3.29 -29.64
C TRP A 284 4.38 3.27 -29.33
N ALA A 285 3.95 3.65 -28.13
CA ALA A 285 2.53 3.75 -27.79
C ALA A 285 1.91 5.04 -28.38
N ASN A 286 0.61 4.98 -28.68
CA ASN A 286 -0.09 6.05 -29.36
C ASN A 286 -1.56 6.18 -28.91
N GLU A 287 -2.30 7.09 -29.52
CA GLU A 287 -3.68 7.43 -29.14
C GLU A 287 -4.67 6.26 -29.31
N SER A 288 -4.37 5.25 -30.12
CA SER A 288 -5.23 4.08 -30.28
C SER A 288 -5.48 3.37 -28.93
N TRP A 289 -4.54 3.42 -28.00
CA TRP A 289 -4.71 2.85 -26.67
C TRP A 289 -5.83 3.52 -25.87
N VAL A 290 -5.90 4.84 -25.89
CA VAL A 290 -7.00 5.57 -25.25
C VAL A 290 -8.33 5.26 -25.91
N GLN A 291 -8.34 5.14 -27.26
CA GLN A 291 -9.57 4.81 -27.99
C GLN A 291 -10.10 3.42 -27.63
N GLU A 292 -9.22 2.41 -27.52
CA GLU A 292 -9.62 1.07 -27.07
C GLU A 292 -10.09 1.06 -25.62
N MET A 293 -9.42 1.75 -24.70
CA MET A 293 -9.86 1.83 -23.31
C MET A 293 -11.21 2.52 -23.15
N ARG A 294 -11.49 3.54 -23.96
CA ARG A 294 -12.82 4.20 -23.98
C ARG A 294 -13.93 3.29 -24.49
N LYS A 295 -13.64 2.36 -25.44
CA LYS A 295 -14.61 1.38 -25.92
C LYS A 295 -14.95 0.31 -24.88
N LEU A 296 -13.98 -0.06 -24.03
CA LEU A 296 -14.20 -1.04 -22.97
C LEU A 296 -15.08 -0.48 -21.84
N ASP A 297 -15.18 0.85 -21.72
CA ASP A 297 -16.00 1.56 -20.72
C ASP A 297 -15.81 0.99 -19.31
N VAL A 298 -14.54 0.85 -18.91
CA VAL A 298 -14.17 0.27 -17.61
C VAL A 298 -14.73 1.15 -16.48
N PRO A 299 -15.54 0.59 -15.58
CA PRO A 299 -16.26 1.37 -14.57
C PRO A 299 -15.35 2.28 -13.74
N LYS A 300 -15.86 3.45 -13.37
CA LYS A 300 -15.19 4.44 -12.50
C LYS A 300 -13.85 4.97 -13.02
N THR A 301 -13.61 4.87 -14.35
CA THR A 301 -12.37 5.36 -14.97
C THR A 301 -12.63 6.25 -16.17
N ARG A 302 -11.67 7.16 -16.41
CA ARG A 302 -11.60 7.94 -17.64
C ARG A 302 -10.17 8.02 -18.12
N TYR A 303 -10.00 8.18 -19.42
CA TYR A 303 -8.68 8.14 -20.06
C TYR A 303 -8.50 9.33 -20.99
N ARG A 304 -7.28 9.91 -20.96
CA ARG A 304 -6.86 10.88 -21.99
C ARG A 304 -5.50 10.48 -22.57
N PHE A 305 -5.27 10.86 -23.81
CA PHE A 305 -3.95 10.74 -24.43
C PHE A 305 -3.00 11.74 -23.79
N GLN A 306 -1.78 11.31 -23.46
CA GLN A 306 -0.76 12.14 -22.84
C GLN A 306 0.63 11.66 -23.23
N CYS A 307 1.50 12.62 -23.56
CA CYS A 307 2.94 12.39 -23.66
C CYS A 307 3.65 12.98 -22.44
N PHE A 308 4.76 12.35 -22.02
CA PHE A 308 5.54 12.75 -20.86
C PHE A 308 7.01 12.32 -21.02
N THR A 309 7.91 12.92 -20.24
CA THR A 309 9.33 12.58 -20.25
C THR A 309 9.76 12.23 -18.83
N PRO A 310 9.98 10.94 -18.51
CA PRO A 310 10.42 10.50 -17.19
C PRO A 310 11.80 11.07 -16.85
N THR A 311 12.01 11.50 -15.61
CA THR A 311 13.33 11.96 -15.12
C THR A 311 14.14 10.83 -14.49
N THR A 312 13.50 9.68 -14.20
CA THR A 312 14.13 8.45 -13.67
C THR A 312 13.40 7.22 -14.19
N SER A 313 13.95 6.02 -13.95
CA SER A 313 13.33 4.72 -14.30
C SER A 313 13.28 4.50 -15.83
N LYS A 314 12.28 3.76 -16.31
CA LYS A 314 12.13 3.41 -17.72
C LYS A 314 12.02 4.66 -18.61
N PHE A 315 12.73 4.66 -19.71
CA PHE A 315 12.75 5.76 -20.70
C PHE A 315 13.20 7.10 -20.13
N GLN A 316 14.08 7.11 -19.12
CA GLN A 316 14.64 8.34 -18.56
C GLN A 316 15.14 9.29 -19.65
N GLY A 317 14.69 10.55 -19.65
CA GLY A 317 15.07 11.58 -20.61
C GLY A 317 14.45 11.43 -22.00
N THR A 318 13.66 10.39 -22.26
CA THR A 318 13.02 10.14 -23.56
C THR A 318 11.54 10.51 -23.47
N THR A 319 11.02 11.25 -24.44
CA THR A 319 9.58 11.51 -24.53
C THR A 319 8.85 10.24 -24.94
N VAL A 320 7.90 9.83 -24.12
CA VAL A 320 6.99 8.70 -24.35
C VAL A 320 5.56 9.20 -24.41
N CYS A 321 4.71 8.49 -25.14
CA CYS A 321 3.28 8.78 -25.22
C CYS A 321 2.46 7.58 -24.76
N GLY A 322 1.22 7.81 -24.42
CA GLY A 322 0.30 6.77 -23.98
C GLY A 322 -0.95 7.37 -23.37
N LEU A 323 -1.31 6.96 -22.18
CA LEU A 323 -2.53 7.45 -21.52
C LEU A 323 -2.28 7.92 -20.09
N GLN A 324 -3.13 8.81 -19.64
CA GLN A 324 -3.35 9.10 -18.22
C GLN A 324 -4.71 8.57 -17.82
N THR A 325 -4.71 7.80 -16.74
CA THR A 325 -5.93 7.28 -16.11
C THR A 325 -6.42 8.26 -15.04
N TYR A 326 -7.71 8.53 -15.05
CA TYR A 326 -8.41 9.28 -14.01
C TYR A 326 -9.48 8.39 -13.39
N MET A 327 -9.70 8.52 -12.09
CA MET A 327 -10.86 7.95 -11.44
C MET A 327 -12.07 8.86 -11.63
N ASP A 328 -13.23 8.27 -11.91
CA ASP A 328 -14.52 8.96 -11.91
C ASP A 328 -15.47 8.33 -10.89
N LEU A 329 -15.22 8.63 -9.63
CA LEU A 329 -15.99 8.10 -8.52
C LEU A 329 -17.43 8.68 -8.41
N ARG A 330 -17.77 9.65 -9.26
CA ARG A 330 -19.16 10.15 -9.38
C ARG A 330 -20.12 9.12 -10.00
N GLN A 331 -19.57 8.08 -10.64
CA GLN A 331 -20.34 6.93 -11.15
C GLN A 331 -20.67 5.90 -10.05
N ALA A 332 -20.18 6.10 -8.82
CA ALA A 332 -20.52 5.27 -7.68
C ALA A 332 -21.98 5.52 -7.30
N GLY A 333 -22.83 4.47 -7.36
CA GLY A 333 -24.18 4.48 -6.80
C GLY A 333 -24.14 4.26 -5.28
N ASP A 334 -25.31 4.19 -4.65
CA ASP A 334 -25.44 3.91 -3.21
C ASP A 334 -24.87 2.53 -2.79
N ASP A 335 -24.70 1.60 -3.77
CA ASP A 335 -24.13 0.25 -3.59
C ASP A 335 -22.62 0.21 -3.96
N ASP A 336 -21.84 1.22 -3.58
CA ASP A 336 -20.43 1.33 -3.94
C ASP A 336 -19.57 0.26 -3.26
N GLU A 337 -19.26 -0.83 -4.00
CA GLU A 337 -18.35 -1.90 -3.56
C GLU A 337 -16.87 -1.48 -3.52
N GLY A 338 -16.54 -0.23 -3.85
CA GLY A 338 -15.18 0.28 -3.95
C GLY A 338 -14.64 0.33 -5.40
N PHE A 339 -13.34 0.54 -5.54
CA PHE A 339 -12.63 0.66 -6.82
C PHE A 339 -11.79 -0.58 -7.10
N ASP A 340 -12.17 -1.36 -8.14
CA ASP A 340 -11.44 -2.59 -8.55
C ASP A 340 -10.20 -2.22 -9.39
N ALA A 341 -9.17 -1.66 -8.73
CA ALA A 341 -7.92 -1.28 -9.38
C ALA A 341 -7.23 -2.44 -10.12
N PRO A 342 -7.16 -3.69 -9.58
CA PRO A 342 -6.63 -4.83 -10.31
C PRO A 342 -7.34 -5.10 -11.64
N PHE A 343 -8.65 -5.00 -11.69
CA PHE A 343 -9.41 -5.17 -12.93
C PHE A 343 -9.12 -4.06 -13.95
N VAL A 344 -9.01 -2.81 -13.49
CA VAL A 344 -8.57 -1.69 -14.33
C VAL A 344 -7.19 -1.98 -14.93
N GLY A 345 -6.23 -2.43 -14.11
CA GLY A 345 -4.88 -2.79 -14.54
C GLY A 345 -4.85 -3.91 -15.58
N VAL A 346 -5.69 -4.95 -15.42
CA VAL A 346 -5.81 -6.05 -16.42
C VAL A 346 -6.38 -5.53 -17.75
N ASN A 347 -7.38 -4.63 -17.73
CA ASN A 347 -7.91 -4.02 -18.96
C ASN A 347 -6.85 -3.17 -19.68
N LEU A 348 -6.05 -2.41 -18.92
CA LEU A 348 -4.94 -1.63 -19.46
C LEU A 348 -3.87 -2.55 -20.09
N LEU A 349 -3.49 -3.64 -19.44
CA LEU A 349 -2.53 -4.63 -19.96
C LEU A 349 -3.08 -5.36 -21.18
N TYR A 350 -4.35 -5.75 -21.15
CA TYR A 350 -5.04 -6.43 -22.27
C TYR A 350 -4.99 -5.58 -23.53
N THR A 351 -5.38 -4.33 -23.44
CA THR A 351 -5.39 -3.41 -24.58
C THR A 351 -3.98 -3.06 -25.06
N ALA A 352 -3.06 -2.79 -24.14
CA ALA A 352 -1.66 -2.51 -24.48
C ALA A 352 -1.02 -3.69 -25.23
N ARG A 353 -1.21 -4.92 -24.72
CA ARG A 353 -0.66 -6.12 -25.37
C ARG A 353 -1.27 -6.34 -26.75
N ARG A 354 -2.59 -6.19 -26.91
CA ARG A 354 -3.26 -6.35 -28.21
C ARG A 354 -2.80 -5.36 -29.26
N LEU A 355 -2.50 -4.13 -28.85
CA LEU A 355 -2.10 -3.06 -29.77
C LEU A 355 -0.63 -3.09 -30.09
N PHE A 356 0.23 -3.48 -29.14
CA PHE A 356 1.66 -3.18 -29.20
C PHE A 356 2.58 -4.40 -29.02
N ALA A 357 2.05 -5.63 -28.84
CA ALA A 357 2.90 -6.81 -28.83
C ALA A 357 3.44 -7.12 -30.24
N ALA A 358 4.68 -7.54 -30.32
CA ALA A 358 5.26 -8.03 -31.57
C ALA A 358 4.43 -9.20 -32.11
N GLY A 359 4.16 -9.21 -33.40
CA GLY A 359 3.34 -10.25 -34.01
C GLY A 359 1.83 -10.02 -34.00
N SER A 360 1.33 -8.93 -33.37
CA SER A 360 -0.09 -8.58 -33.49
C SER A 360 -0.51 -8.29 -34.94
N THR A 361 0.43 -7.96 -35.81
CA THR A 361 0.22 -7.72 -37.25
C THR A 361 1.23 -8.39 -38.20
N SER A 362 2.36 -8.94 -37.72
CA SER A 362 3.47 -9.35 -38.62
C SER A 362 4.23 -10.64 -38.26
N GLY A 363 3.95 -11.32 -37.14
CA GLY A 363 4.63 -12.55 -36.75
C GLY A 363 6.11 -12.40 -36.38
N GLU A 364 6.59 -11.20 -36.15
CA GLU A 364 7.99 -10.89 -35.79
C GLU A 364 8.27 -11.10 -34.29
N ALA A 365 9.53 -11.42 -33.97
CA ALA A 365 9.96 -11.56 -32.57
C ALA A 365 9.87 -10.20 -31.83
N PRO A 366 9.68 -10.21 -30.47
CA PRO A 366 9.65 -9.00 -29.67
C PRO A 366 10.92 -8.16 -29.88
N THR A 367 10.75 -6.90 -30.26
CA THR A 367 11.82 -5.92 -30.34
C THR A 367 11.80 -5.02 -29.10
N SER A 368 12.88 -4.23 -28.88
CA SER A 368 12.88 -3.17 -27.86
C SER A 368 11.74 -2.16 -28.03
N ASP A 369 11.14 -2.13 -29.21
CA ASP A 369 10.10 -1.18 -29.63
C ASP A 369 8.70 -1.80 -29.63
N SER A 370 8.44 -2.76 -28.75
CA SER A 370 7.13 -3.42 -28.61
C SER A 370 6.83 -3.80 -27.16
N PHE A 371 5.55 -4.09 -26.90
CA PHE A 371 5.14 -4.63 -25.61
C PHE A 371 5.77 -6.01 -25.37
N HIS A 372 6.43 -6.18 -24.24
CA HIS A 372 6.90 -7.47 -23.73
C HIS A 372 6.94 -7.50 -22.21
N TRP A 373 6.96 -8.72 -21.65
CA TRP A 373 7.10 -8.93 -20.22
C TRP A 373 8.56 -8.85 -19.79
N LEU A 374 8.80 -8.29 -18.61
CA LEU A 374 10.12 -8.21 -17.98
C LEU A 374 10.27 -9.27 -16.90
N TYR A 375 11.47 -9.82 -16.76
CA TYR A 375 11.80 -10.68 -15.62
C TYR A 375 12.02 -9.86 -14.35
N SER A 376 11.80 -10.48 -13.19
CA SER A 376 12.04 -9.88 -11.89
C SER A 376 13.52 -9.95 -11.53
N GLY A 377 14.24 -8.85 -11.66
CA GLY A 377 15.68 -8.79 -11.41
C GLY A 377 16.47 -9.82 -12.25
N THR A 378 17.31 -10.62 -11.60
CA THR A 378 18.11 -11.69 -12.25
C THR A 378 17.41 -13.04 -12.30
N SER A 379 16.15 -13.12 -11.86
CA SER A 379 15.34 -14.35 -11.81
C SER A 379 14.82 -14.72 -13.20
N THR A 380 14.39 -15.99 -13.37
CA THR A 380 13.63 -16.45 -14.54
C THR A 380 12.13 -16.27 -14.39
N THR A 381 11.67 -15.71 -13.27
CA THR A 381 10.25 -15.41 -13.01
C THR A 381 9.89 -14.04 -13.57
N TYR A 382 8.76 -13.94 -14.25
CA TYR A 382 8.30 -12.66 -14.76
C TYR A 382 7.86 -11.72 -13.62
N GLY A 383 8.20 -10.43 -13.76
CA GLY A 383 7.86 -9.41 -12.77
C GLY A 383 6.35 -9.31 -12.51
N ILE A 384 5.55 -9.44 -13.56
CA ILE A 384 4.08 -9.45 -13.46
C ILE A 384 3.59 -10.62 -12.59
N ASP A 385 4.19 -11.82 -12.72
CA ASP A 385 3.80 -12.99 -11.94
C ASP A 385 4.13 -12.82 -10.45
N VAL A 386 5.26 -12.16 -10.14
CA VAL A 386 5.63 -11.78 -8.77
C VAL A 386 4.61 -10.79 -8.18
N LEU A 387 4.27 -9.75 -8.94
CA LEU A 387 3.34 -8.70 -8.50
C LEU A 387 1.92 -9.24 -8.32
N THR A 388 1.41 -10.03 -9.26
CA THR A 388 0.06 -10.61 -9.15
C THR A 388 0.01 -11.84 -8.25
N GLY A 389 1.19 -12.41 -7.91
CA GLY A 389 1.32 -13.55 -7.02
C GLY A 389 1.01 -14.90 -7.69
N SER A 390 0.96 -14.93 -9.01
CA SER A 390 0.81 -16.14 -9.83
C SER A 390 0.97 -15.80 -11.31
N PRO A 391 1.21 -16.77 -12.22
CA PRO A 391 1.29 -16.52 -13.66
C PRO A 391 -0.08 -16.30 -14.32
N LEU A 392 -1.17 -16.40 -13.56
CA LEU A 392 -2.55 -16.43 -14.04
C LEU A 392 -2.91 -15.23 -14.95
N VAL A 393 -2.51 -14.02 -14.56
CA VAL A 393 -2.81 -12.80 -15.33
C VAL A 393 -2.03 -12.81 -16.65
N ARG A 394 -0.73 -13.09 -16.61
CA ARG A 394 0.12 -13.14 -17.81
C ARG A 394 -0.34 -14.23 -18.78
N GLU A 395 -0.49 -15.45 -18.29
CA GLU A 395 -0.89 -16.60 -19.10
C GLU A 395 -2.31 -16.46 -19.66
N GLY A 396 -3.22 -15.87 -18.87
CA GLY A 396 -4.57 -15.54 -19.35
C GLY A 396 -4.51 -14.56 -20.53
N LEU A 397 -3.72 -13.48 -20.41
CA LEU A 397 -3.53 -12.50 -21.48
C LEU A 397 -2.82 -13.13 -22.70
N GLU A 398 -1.85 -14.01 -22.50
CA GLU A 398 -1.12 -14.71 -23.58
C GLU A 398 -2.02 -15.69 -24.33
N SER A 399 -2.91 -16.37 -23.63
CA SER A 399 -3.88 -17.30 -24.21
C SER A 399 -5.10 -16.61 -24.85
N GLY A 400 -5.20 -15.27 -24.74
CA GLY A 400 -6.28 -14.50 -25.35
C GLY A 400 -7.58 -14.44 -24.53
N MET A 401 -7.51 -14.74 -23.22
CA MET A 401 -8.66 -14.52 -22.31
C MET A 401 -9.03 -13.04 -22.24
N THR A 402 -10.33 -12.76 -22.09
CA THR A 402 -10.81 -11.39 -21.84
C THR A 402 -10.50 -10.97 -20.39
N PRO A 403 -10.48 -9.67 -20.08
CA PRO A 403 -10.31 -9.19 -18.71
C PRO A 403 -11.30 -9.79 -17.71
N GLU A 404 -12.56 -9.99 -18.14
CA GLU A 404 -13.61 -10.62 -17.32
C GLU A 404 -13.29 -12.08 -17.02
N GLN A 405 -12.85 -12.86 -18.01
CA GLN A 405 -12.44 -14.25 -17.82
C GLN A 405 -11.25 -14.37 -16.88
N ILE A 406 -10.29 -13.45 -16.99
CA ILE A 406 -9.14 -13.39 -16.08
C ILE A 406 -9.62 -13.06 -14.66
N ARG A 407 -10.52 -12.07 -14.49
CA ARG A 407 -11.12 -11.73 -13.20
C ARG A 407 -11.88 -12.91 -12.58
N GLU A 408 -12.68 -13.61 -13.38
CA GLU A 408 -13.39 -14.81 -12.93
C GLU A 408 -12.45 -15.91 -12.43
N SER A 409 -11.28 -16.07 -13.04
CA SER A 409 -10.31 -17.13 -12.68
C SER A 409 -9.72 -16.98 -11.28
N TRP A 410 -9.58 -15.77 -10.73
CA TRP A 410 -9.11 -15.56 -9.35
C TRP A 410 -10.23 -15.46 -8.32
N THR A 411 -11.49 -15.30 -8.76
CA THR A 411 -12.63 -15.09 -7.87
C THR A 411 -12.78 -16.14 -6.78
N PRO A 412 -12.60 -17.46 -7.01
CA PRO A 412 -12.75 -18.46 -5.94
C PRO A 412 -11.75 -18.29 -4.78
N ARG A 413 -10.50 -17.91 -5.08
CA ARG A 413 -9.49 -17.65 -4.04
C ARG A 413 -9.75 -16.32 -3.34
N LEU A 414 -10.21 -15.32 -4.05
CA LEU A 414 -10.58 -14.02 -3.49
C LEU A 414 -11.75 -14.16 -2.51
N GLN A 415 -12.77 -14.98 -2.82
CA GLN A 415 -13.88 -15.23 -1.91
C GLN A 415 -13.42 -15.91 -0.61
N LYS A 416 -12.51 -16.88 -0.69
CA LYS A 416 -11.91 -17.49 0.52
C LYS A 416 -11.16 -16.45 1.36
N PHE A 417 -10.41 -15.56 0.72
CA PHE A 417 -9.71 -14.48 1.43
C PHE A 417 -10.71 -13.53 2.10
N ARG A 418 -11.79 -13.15 1.42
CA ARG A 418 -12.85 -12.31 1.97
C ARG A 418 -13.47 -12.93 3.24
N GLU A 419 -13.70 -14.23 3.26
CA GLU A 419 -14.20 -14.93 4.45
C GLU A 419 -13.19 -14.96 5.61
N ILE A 420 -11.90 -15.15 5.31
CA ILE A 420 -10.83 -15.05 6.32
C ILE A 420 -10.77 -13.63 6.87
N ARG A 421 -10.71 -12.63 5.98
CA ARG A 421 -10.63 -11.20 6.30
C ARG A 421 -11.71 -10.77 7.29
N LYS A 422 -12.97 -11.18 7.10
CA LYS A 422 -14.12 -10.81 7.95
C LYS A 422 -13.88 -11.06 9.45
N LYS A 423 -13.10 -12.07 9.80
CA LYS A 423 -12.81 -12.41 11.20
C LYS A 423 -11.97 -11.36 11.93
N TYR A 424 -11.25 -10.55 11.18
CA TYR A 424 -10.23 -9.63 11.70
C TYR A 424 -10.57 -8.16 11.51
N LEU A 425 -11.75 -7.85 10.96
CA LEU A 425 -12.21 -6.48 10.80
C LEU A 425 -12.51 -5.86 12.17
N LEU A 426 -11.90 -4.73 12.45
CA LEU A 426 -11.98 -4.01 13.73
C LEU A 426 -12.95 -2.83 13.70
N TYR A 427 -13.35 -2.41 12.50
CA TYR A 427 -14.19 -1.22 12.26
C TYR A 427 -15.43 -1.61 11.45
N HIS A 428 -16.47 -0.79 11.49
CA HIS A 428 -17.76 -0.98 10.81
C HIS A 428 -17.83 -0.28 9.46
#